data_7791f9112ee052400fc346319ef7e0b4
#
_entry.id   7791f9112ee052400fc346319ef7e0b4
#
_cell.length_a   1.000
_cell.length_b   1.000
_cell.length_c   1.000
_cell.angle_alpha   90.00
_cell.angle_beta   90.00
_cell.angle_gamma   90.00
#
_symmetry.space_group_name_H-M   'P 1'
#
loop_
_entity.id
_entity.type
_entity.pdbx_description
1 polymer ?
#
loop_
_entity_poly.entity_id
_entity_poly.type
_entity_poly.pdbx_seq_one_letter_code
_entity_poly.pdbx_strand_id
1 'polypeptide(L)'
;EVYLQCGYQVEVPDNWLENGNPFEIRRPEYAVEVKFGGYVRIEDRNGMSHFVQEGYQSVKAVPYDLPVVGYGNHIVNTLRIWDAEPVNTFNLDSFDRGDYQKAVEQENLAKNIVEVLYPNDNHYAGKELRLKQQYFFISASVQRAVQKFKEKHDDIHQFPEKVVFQLNDTHPTVAIPELMRILLDDEGLTWEE
;
A
#
# COMPACT_ATOMS: atom_id res chain seq x y z
N GLU A 1 3.10 -22.73 -12.32
CA GLU A 1 3.25 -24.04 -12.97
C GLU A 1 4.70 -24.24 -13.44
N VAL A 2 5.13 -25.49 -13.49
CA VAL A 2 6.47 -25.88 -13.98
C VAL A 2 6.29 -26.93 -15.06
N TYR A 3 6.92 -26.74 -16.22
CA TYR A 3 6.95 -27.73 -17.28
C TYR A 3 8.32 -27.79 -17.97
N LEU A 4 8.56 -28.82 -18.75
CA LEU A 4 9.79 -29.01 -19.51
C LEU A 4 9.62 -28.59 -20.97
N GLN A 5 10.48 -27.71 -21.44
CA GLN A 5 10.55 -27.31 -22.84
C GLN A 5 11.97 -27.51 -23.36
N CYS A 6 12.13 -28.36 -24.37
CA CYS A 6 13.43 -28.68 -24.98
C CYS A 6 14.49 -29.15 -23.95
N GLY A 7 14.07 -29.85 -22.88
CA GLY A 7 14.95 -30.34 -21.82
C GLY A 7 15.28 -29.32 -20.74
N TYR A 8 14.73 -28.12 -20.80
CA TYR A 8 14.90 -27.08 -19.76
C TYR A 8 13.62 -26.92 -18.96
N GLN A 9 13.79 -26.64 -17.67
CA GLN A 9 12.68 -26.28 -16.78
C GLN A 9 12.21 -24.86 -17.14
N VAL A 10 10.91 -24.72 -17.36
CA VAL A 10 10.23 -23.43 -17.58
C VAL A 10 9.21 -23.22 -16.48
N GLU A 11 9.27 -22.07 -15.84
CA GLU A 11 8.33 -21.64 -14.81
C GLU A 11 7.41 -20.57 -15.37
N VAL A 12 6.12 -20.73 -15.18
CA VAL A 12 5.09 -19.77 -15.59
C VAL A 12 4.17 -19.49 -14.40
N PRO A 13 3.50 -18.33 -14.36
CA PRO A 13 2.50 -18.04 -13.35
C PRO A 13 1.43 -19.13 -13.30
N ASP A 14 1.07 -19.53 -12.10
CA ASP A 14 -0.04 -20.44 -11.86
C ASP A 14 -1.33 -19.64 -11.65
N ASN A 15 -2.40 -20.04 -12.32
CA ASN A 15 -3.71 -19.39 -12.23
C ASN A 15 -4.56 -19.95 -11.06
N TRP A 16 -3.92 -20.24 -9.93
CA TRP A 16 -4.56 -20.87 -8.77
C TRP A 16 -5.67 -20.03 -8.14
N LEU A 17 -5.69 -18.71 -8.41
CA LEU A 17 -6.73 -17.79 -7.92
C LEU A 17 -7.94 -17.64 -8.86
N GLU A 18 -8.00 -18.38 -9.98
CA GLU A 18 -9.09 -18.27 -10.96
C GLU A 18 -10.48 -18.36 -10.31
N ASN A 19 -10.62 -19.21 -9.29
CA ASN A 19 -11.87 -19.41 -8.54
C ASN A 19 -11.88 -18.71 -7.17
N GLY A 20 -10.96 -17.75 -6.95
CA GLY A 20 -10.76 -17.07 -5.68
C GLY A 20 -9.97 -17.90 -4.67
N ASN A 21 -9.68 -17.29 -3.52
CA ASN A 21 -8.98 -17.92 -2.40
C ASN A 21 -9.94 -18.09 -1.22
N PRO A 22 -10.36 -19.33 -0.86
CA PRO A 22 -11.30 -19.54 0.23
C PRO A 22 -10.72 -19.26 1.63
N PHE A 23 -9.39 -19.08 1.73
CA PHE A 23 -8.70 -18.85 3.00
C PHE A 23 -8.46 -17.38 3.29
N GLU A 24 -8.74 -16.48 2.37
CA GLU A 24 -8.56 -15.05 2.57
C GLU A 24 -9.88 -14.32 2.83
N ILE A 25 -9.82 -13.32 3.67
CA ILE A 25 -10.96 -12.49 4.04
C ILE A 25 -10.66 -11.04 3.63
N ARG A 26 -11.40 -10.53 2.64
CA ARG A 26 -11.31 -9.12 2.23
C ARG A 26 -11.88 -8.22 3.33
N ARG A 27 -11.12 -7.17 3.72
CA ARG A 27 -11.44 -6.28 4.83
C ARG A 27 -11.54 -4.81 4.36
N PRO A 28 -12.54 -4.46 3.57
CA PRO A 28 -12.68 -3.12 3.00
C PRO A 28 -12.86 -2.02 4.06
N GLU A 29 -13.31 -2.36 5.26
CA GLU A 29 -13.43 -1.46 6.40
C GLU A 29 -12.09 -0.95 6.94
N TYR A 30 -10.99 -1.60 6.59
CA TYR A 30 -9.61 -1.21 6.95
C TYR A 30 -8.82 -0.68 5.76
N ALA A 31 -9.51 -0.35 4.66
CA ALA A 31 -8.85 0.21 3.50
C ALA A 31 -8.32 1.61 3.80
N VAL A 32 -7.16 1.93 3.20
CA VAL A 32 -6.52 3.23 3.31
C VAL A 32 -6.16 3.77 1.93
N GLU A 33 -6.04 5.09 1.80
CA GLU A 33 -5.58 5.73 0.58
C GLU A 33 -4.05 5.86 0.60
N VAL A 34 -3.40 5.43 -0.50
CA VAL A 34 -1.97 5.62 -0.70
C VAL A 34 -1.76 6.58 -1.86
N LYS A 35 -0.98 7.65 -1.62
CA LYS A 35 -0.75 8.76 -2.55
C LYS A 35 0.64 8.68 -3.17
N PHE A 36 0.74 8.93 -4.47
CA PHE A 36 1.99 8.88 -5.22
C PHE A 36 2.27 10.18 -5.95
N GLY A 37 3.51 10.65 -5.89
CA GLY A 37 3.96 11.84 -6.61
C GLY A 37 3.33 13.14 -6.11
N GLY A 38 3.15 14.08 -7.04
CA GLY A 38 2.69 15.42 -6.71
C GLY A 38 3.80 16.32 -6.17
N TYR A 39 3.40 17.35 -5.47
CA TYR A 39 4.29 18.31 -4.81
C TYR A 39 3.74 18.68 -3.44
N VAL A 40 4.61 19.17 -2.56
CA VAL A 40 4.23 19.60 -1.22
C VAL A 40 4.12 21.14 -1.22
N ARG A 41 2.96 21.63 -0.79
CA ARG A 41 2.71 23.03 -0.51
C ARG A 41 2.77 23.27 1.00
N ILE A 42 3.49 24.30 1.40
CA ILE A 42 3.59 24.70 2.80
C ILE A 42 2.53 25.75 3.09
N GLU A 43 1.69 25.49 4.09
CA GLU A 43 0.71 26.43 4.62
C GLU A 43 1.12 26.88 6.02
N ASP A 44 1.06 28.17 6.29
CA ASP A 44 1.16 28.69 7.65
C ASP A 44 -0.26 28.65 8.28
N ARG A 45 -0.39 27.91 9.37
CA ARG A 45 -1.60 27.89 10.19
C ARG A 45 -1.26 28.29 11.61
N ASN A 46 -1.53 29.53 11.97
CA ASN A 46 -1.27 30.10 13.30
C ASN A 46 0.22 30.07 13.70
N GLY A 47 1.14 30.33 12.76
CA GLY A 47 2.57 30.31 12.98
C GLY A 47 3.22 28.92 12.99
N MET A 48 2.46 27.89 12.62
CA MET A 48 2.98 26.54 12.40
C MET A 48 2.90 26.16 10.92
N SER A 49 3.99 25.59 10.41
CA SER A 49 4.03 25.08 9.05
C SER A 49 3.27 23.76 8.92
N HIS A 50 2.32 23.70 8.00
CA HIS A 50 1.63 22.49 7.60
C HIS A 50 2.01 22.10 6.18
N PHE A 51 2.30 20.83 5.97
CA PHE A 51 2.71 20.28 4.68
C PHE A 51 1.52 19.59 4.01
N VAL A 52 1.11 20.12 2.86
CA VAL A 52 -0.05 19.63 2.10
C VAL A 52 0.43 19.06 0.78
N GLN A 53 0.18 17.78 0.54
CA GLN A 53 0.49 17.13 -0.73
C GLN A 53 -0.62 17.43 -1.75
N GLU A 54 -0.24 17.94 -2.93
CA GLU A 54 -1.14 18.29 -4.03
C GLU A 54 -0.69 17.66 -5.35
N GLY A 55 -1.61 17.49 -6.29
CA GLY A 55 -1.32 16.97 -7.63
C GLY A 55 -0.87 15.49 -7.64
N TYR A 56 -1.20 14.75 -6.59
CA TYR A 56 -0.85 13.33 -6.47
C TYR A 56 -1.81 12.43 -7.25
N GLN A 57 -1.34 11.25 -7.59
CA GLN A 57 -2.17 10.10 -7.95
C GLN A 57 -2.38 9.25 -6.70
N SER A 58 -3.53 8.60 -6.57
CA SER A 58 -3.79 7.73 -5.43
C SER A 58 -4.48 6.44 -5.80
N VAL A 59 -4.28 5.43 -4.96
CA VAL A 59 -4.99 4.17 -4.99
C VAL A 59 -5.53 3.85 -3.62
N LYS A 60 -6.56 3.05 -3.58
CA LYS A 60 -7.12 2.50 -2.35
C LYS A 60 -6.45 1.16 -2.06
N ALA A 61 -5.71 1.08 -0.98
CA ALA A 61 -5.14 -0.17 -0.49
C ALA A 61 -6.19 -0.91 0.36
N VAL A 62 -6.58 -2.08 -0.10
CA VAL A 62 -7.60 -2.92 0.56
C VAL A 62 -6.91 -4.15 1.14
N PRO A 63 -6.98 -4.39 2.45
CA PRO A 63 -6.34 -5.55 3.06
C PRO A 63 -7.15 -6.84 2.89
N TYR A 64 -6.41 -7.93 2.75
CA TYR A 64 -6.88 -9.29 2.79
C TYR A 64 -6.17 -10.04 3.92
N ASP A 65 -6.92 -10.63 4.81
CA ASP A 65 -6.43 -11.34 5.98
C ASP A 65 -6.48 -12.86 5.76
N LEU A 66 -5.33 -13.52 5.94
CA LEU A 66 -5.22 -14.97 5.95
C LEU A 66 -4.91 -15.44 7.37
N PRO A 67 -5.71 -16.35 7.95
CA PRO A 67 -5.45 -16.91 9.26
C PRO A 67 -4.27 -17.89 9.22
N VAL A 68 -3.31 -17.70 10.12
CA VAL A 68 -2.18 -18.60 10.33
C VAL A 68 -2.33 -19.27 11.69
N VAL A 69 -2.72 -20.53 11.68
CA VAL A 69 -3.02 -21.30 12.89
C VAL A 69 -1.73 -21.80 13.54
N GLY A 70 -1.59 -21.55 14.84
CA GLY A 70 -0.48 -22.06 15.64
C GLY A 70 -0.55 -23.56 15.88
N TYR A 71 0.62 -24.22 15.92
CA TYR A 71 0.70 -25.67 16.19
C TYR A 71 0.45 -25.98 17.66
N GLY A 72 -0.54 -26.84 17.93
CA GLY A 72 -0.81 -27.36 19.27
C GLY A 72 -1.28 -26.30 20.31
N ASN A 73 -1.78 -25.15 19.87
CA ASN A 73 -2.30 -24.10 20.74
C ASN A 73 -3.54 -23.42 20.11
N HIS A 74 -4.12 -22.43 20.82
CA HIS A 74 -5.29 -21.70 20.38
C HIS A 74 -4.96 -20.34 19.74
N ILE A 75 -3.69 -20.10 19.35
CA ILE A 75 -3.26 -18.87 18.73
C ILE A 75 -3.51 -18.94 17.23
N VAL A 76 -4.13 -17.89 16.71
CA VAL A 76 -4.29 -17.68 15.26
C VAL A 76 -3.72 -16.29 14.96
N ASN A 77 -2.61 -16.27 14.22
CA ASN A 77 -2.04 -15.03 13.72
C ASN A 77 -2.68 -14.65 12.38
N THR A 78 -2.55 -13.38 12.02
CA THR A 78 -3.05 -12.87 10.74
C THR A 78 -1.88 -12.54 9.84
N LEU A 79 -1.82 -13.17 8.68
CA LEU A 79 -1.02 -12.69 7.56
C LEU A 79 -1.90 -11.70 6.77
N ARG A 80 -1.48 -10.45 6.68
CA ARG A 80 -2.19 -9.42 5.91
C ARG A 80 -1.43 -9.11 4.64
N ILE A 81 -2.13 -9.18 3.52
CA ILE A 81 -1.66 -8.72 2.21
C ILE A 81 -2.56 -7.58 1.73
N TRP A 82 -2.11 -6.83 0.74
CA TRP A 82 -2.80 -5.66 0.25
C TRP A 82 -3.05 -5.76 -1.24
N ASP A 83 -4.28 -5.48 -1.64
CA ASP A 83 -4.66 -5.27 -3.02
C ASP A 83 -4.87 -3.78 -3.30
N ALA A 84 -4.65 -3.36 -4.54
CA ALA A 84 -4.85 -1.97 -4.97
C ALA A 84 -6.13 -1.86 -5.78
N GLU A 85 -7.03 -0.99 -5.32
CA GLU A 85 -8.26 -0.66 -6.02
C GLU A 85 -8.24 0.82 -6.45
N PRO A 86 -8.89 1.19 -7.55
CA PRO A 86 -9.03 2.60 -7.93
C PRO A 86 -9.85 3.36 -6.88
N VAL A 87 -9.45 4.59 -6.56
CA VAL A 87 -10.23 5.46 -5.65
C VAL A 87 -11.55 5.86 -6.29
N ASN A 88 -11.49 6.24 -7.56
CA ASN A 88 -12.67 6.49 -8.37
C ASN A 88 -12.80 5.39 -9.42
N THR A 89 -13.97 4.87 -9.57
CA THR A 89 -14.31 3.97 -10.66
C THR A 89 -14.27 4.72 -12.00
N PHE A 90 -14.51 4.03 -13.07
CA PHE A 90 -14.54 4.49 -14.45
C PHE A 90 -14.98 5.96 -14.63
N ASN A 91 -14.18 6.76 -15.35
CA ASN A 91 -14.48 8.16 -15.64
C ASN A 91 -15.34 8.27 -16.91
N LEU A 92 -16.64 8.28 -16.72
CA LEU A 92 -17.62 8.35 -17.82
C LEU A 92 -17.46 9.62 -18.66
N ASP A 93 -17.19 10.78 -18.05
CA ASP A 93 -17.02 12.05 -18.75
C ASP A 93 -15.83 12.01 -19.74
N SER A 94 -14.74 11.39 -19.34
CA SER A 94 -13.58 11.20 -20.22
C SER A 94 -13.90 10.22 -21.35
N PHE A 95 -14.61 9.15 -21.05
CA PHE A 95 -15.03 8.17 -22.04
C PHE A 95 -15.95 8.79 -23.10
N ASP A 96 -16.96 9.56 -22.70
CA ASP A 96 -17.91 10.23 -23.60
C ASP A 96 -17.24 11.29 -24.48
N ARG A 97 -16.11 11.85 -24.04
CA ARG A 97 -15.28 12.77 -24.83
C ARG A 97 -14.31 12.06 -25.77
N GLY A 98 -14.27 10.71 -25.77
CA GLY A 98 -13.36 9.90 -26.59
C GLY A 98 -11.96 9.74 -25.98
N ASP A 99 -11.73 10.18 -24.75
CA ASP A 99 -10.46 9.98 -24.01
C ASP A 99 -10.52 8.66 -23.25
N TYR A 100 -10.46 7.55 -23.97
CA TYR A 100 -10.60 6.22 -23.40
C TYR A 100 -9.44 5.83 -22.49
N GLN A 101 -8.24 6.34 -22.72
CA GLN A 101 -7.07 6.06 -21.86
C GLN A 101 -7.27 6.70 -20.48
N LYS A 102 -7.70 7.94 -20.46
CA LYS A 102 -7.97 8.65 -19.20
C LYS A 102 -9.16 8.07 -18.44
N ALA A 103 -10.13 7.50 -19.15
CA ALA A 103 -11.29 6.86 -18.54
C ALA A 103 -10.91 5.66 -17.65
N VAL A 104 -9.83 4.95 -17.97
CA VAL A 104 -9.34 3.76 -17.25
C VAL A 104 -7.98 3.98 -16.55
N GLU A 105 -7.50 5.21 -16.49
CA GLU A 105 -6.16 5.54 -15.96
C GLU A 105 -5.97 5.06 -14.51
N GLN A 106 -6.98 5.28 -13.66
CA GLN A 106 -6.92 4.87 -12.26
C GLN A 106 -6.98 3.36 -12.06
N GLU A 107 -7.75 2.66 -12.89
CA GLU A 107 -7.79 1.20 -12.89
C GLU A 107 -6.43 0.63 -13.29
N ASN A 108 -5.81 1.19 -14.33
CA ASN A 108 -4.49 0.78 -14.79
C ASN A 108 -3.41 1.08 -13.73
N LEU A 109 -3.48 2.23 -13.06
CA LEU A 109 -2.55 2.55 -11.98
C LEU A 109 -2.62 1.51 -10.85
N ALA A 110 -3.81 1.24 -10.35
CA ALA A 110 -4.04 0.26 -9.30
C ALA A 110 -3.53 -1.13 -9.71
N LYS A 111 -3.92 -1.59 -10.90
CA LYS A 111 -3.52 -2.90 -11.44
C LYS A 111 -2.00 -3.02 -11.59
N ASN A 112 -1.33 -2.01 -12.12
CA ASN A 112 0.12 -2.04 -12.33
C ASN A 112 0.91 -2.19 -11.00
N ILE A 113 0.38 -1.66 -9.89
CA ILE A 113 1.07 -1.74 -8.58
C ILE A 113 1.11 -3.18 -8.06
N VAL A 114 0.09 -3.99 -8.32
CA VAL A 114 -0.05 -5.33 -7.71
C VAL A 114 0.07 -6.50 -8.69
N GLU A 115 0.05 -6.26 -10.00
CA GLU A 115 -0.04 -7.31 -11.02
C GLU A 115 1.22 -8.18 -11.09
N VAL A 116 2.41 -7.58 -11.02
CA VAL A 116 3.68 -8.30 -11.18
C VAL A 116 4.65 -7.95 -10.06
N LEU A 117 5.03 -8.95 -9.28
CA LEU A 117 6.08 -8.83 -8.28
C LEU A 117 7.46 -8.78 -8.97
N TYR A 118 8.32 -7.88 -8.52
CA TYR A 118 9.67 -7.65 -9.09
C TYR A 118 9.67 -7.39 -10.60
N PRO A 119 9.02 -6.30 -11.05
CA PRO A 119 9.11 -5.90 -12.44
C PRO A 119 10.56 -5.63 -12.84
N ASN A 120 10.87 -5.77 -14.14
CA ASN A 120 12.21 -5.46 -14.66
C ASN A 120 12.56 -3.99 -14.40
N ASP A 121 13.68 -3.75 -13.71
CA ASP A 121 14.17 -2.43 -13.30
C ASP A 121 15.44 -1.96 -14.04
N ASN A 122 15.74 -2.56 -15.18
CA ASN A 122 16.82 -2.10 -16.08
C ASN A 122 16.55 -0.72 -16.70
N HIS A 123 15.33 -0.21 -16.59
CA HIS A 123 14.90 1.10 -17.09
C HIS A 123 14.21 1.92 -15.99
N TYR A 124 14.12 3.23 -16.17
CA TYR A 124 13.60 4.16 -15.17
C TYR A 124 12.17 3.82 -14.72
N ALA A 125 11.27 3.56 -15.66
CA ALA A 125 9.87 3.21 -15.35
C ALA A 125 9.74 1.96 -14.45
N GLY A 126 10.61 0.96 -14.64
CA GLY A 126 10.63 -0.23 -13.79
C GLY A 126 11.12 0.08 -12.38
N LYS A 127 12.15 0.92 -12.25
CA LYS A 127 12.63 1.39 -10.93
C LYS A 127 11.56 2.16 -10.18
N GLU A 128 10.87 3.07 -10.88
CA GLU A 128 9.77 3.84 -10.32
C GLU A 128 8.62 2.93 -9.87
N LEU A 129 8.24 1.95 -10.70
CA LEU A 129 7.18 1.00 -10.34
C LEU A 129 7.56 0.17 -9.10
N ARG A 130 8.79 -0.33 -9.03
CA ARG A 130 9.28 -1.05 -7.83
C ARG A 130 9.22 -0.19 -6.58
N LEU A 131 9.60 1.08 -6.67
CA LEU A 131 9.50 2.00 -5.54
C LEU A 131 8.04 2.24 -5.14
N LYS A 132 7.13 2.40 -6.12
CA LYS A 132 5.68 2.52 -5.88
C LYS A 132 5.12 1.28 -5.18
N GLN A 133 5.53 0.08 -5.57
CA GLN A 133 5.12 -1.17 -4.92
C GLN A 133 5.59 -1.23 -3.45
N GLN A 134 6.84 -0.90 -3.19
CA GLN A 134 7.39 -0.85 -1.84
C GLN A 134 6.66 0.18 -0.97
N TYR A 135 6.48 1.39 -1.51
CA TYR A 135 5.77 2.46 -0.80
C TYR A 135 4.30 2.11 -0.57
N PHE A 136 3.62 1.55 -1.56
CA PHE A 136 2.23 1.09 -1.43
C PHE A 136 2.05 0.16 -0.23
N PHE A 137 2.84 -0.90 -0.18
CA PHE A 137 2.76 -1.90 0.89
C PHE A 137 3.06 -1.29 2.26
N ILE A 138 4.11 -0.47 2.35
CA ILE A 138 4.55 0.14 3.59
C ILE A 138 3.57 1.21 4.06
N SER A 139 3.17 2.13 3.20
CA SER A 139 2.23 3.19 3.57
C SER A 139 0.90 2.60 4.07
N ALA A 140 0.35 1.62 3.36
CA ALA A 140 -0.85 0.92 3.79
C ALA A 140 -0.70 0.26 5.17
N SER A 141 0.43 -0.41 5.41
CA SER A 141 0.70 -1.13 6.66
C SER A 141 0.90 -0.17 7.84
N VAL A 142 1.67 0.91 7.65
CA VAL A 142 1.95 1.90 8.70
C VAL A 142 0.70 2.71 9.04
N GLN A 143 -0.03 3.21 8.03
CA GLN A 143 -1.31 3.90 8.25
C GLN A 143 -2.26 3.04 9.08
N ARG A 144 -2.42 1.76 8.71
CA ARG A 144 -3.31 0.86 9.45
C ARG A 144 -2.82 0.57 10.86
N ALA A 145 -1.50 0.50 11.10
CA ALA A 145 -0.95 0.32 12.44
C ALA A 145 -1.28 1.53 13.33
N VAL A 146 -1.12 2.75 12.81
CA VAL A 146 -1.48 3.98 13.54
C VAL A 146 -2.99 4.04 13.79
N GLN A 147 -3.84 3.76 12.81
CA GLN A 147 -5.29 3.71 13.00
C GLN A 147 -5.68 2.70 14.10
N LYS A 148 -5.13 1.48 14.04
CA LYS A 148 -5.40 0.42 15.04
C LYS A 148 -4.95 0.82 16.45
N PHE A 149 -3.84 1.54 16.55
CA PHE A 149 -3.39 2.10 17.81
C PHE A 149 -4.41 3.11 18.35
N LYS A 150 -4.84 4.06 17.52
CA LYS A 150 -5.81 5.11 17.88
C LYS A 150 -7.21 4.56 18.22
N GLU A 151 -7.57 3.37 17.78
CA GLU A 151 -8.80 2.69 18.23
C GLU A 151 -8.81 2.37 19.73
N LYS A 152 -7.64 2.35 20.38
CA LYS A 152 -7.46 1.91 21.78
C LYS A 152 -6.72 2.91 22.68
N HIS A 153 -6.07 3.89 22.08
CA HIS A 153 -5.21 4.85 22.77
C HIS A 153 -5.45 6.25 22.18
N ASP A 154 -5.68 7.22 23.06
CA ASP A 154 -5.93 8.62 22.67
C ASP A 154 -4.64 9.44 22.51
N ASP A 155 -3.54 9.00 23.14
CA ASP A 155 -2.27 9.71 23.18
C ASP A 155 -1.24 9.05 22.23
N ILE A 156 -0.94 9.71 21.12
CA ILE A 156 0.00 9.22 20.09
C ILE A 156 1.42 9.04 20.61
N HIS A 157 1.84 9.77 21.67
CA HIS A 157 3.17 9.65 22.28
C HIS A 157 3.41 8.25 22.89
N GLN A 158 2.35 7.49 23.19
CA GLN A 158 2.46 6.10 23.63
C GLN A 158 2.68 5.10 22.48
N PHE A 159 2.65 5.55 21.23
CA PHE A 159 2.79 4.67 20.06
C PHE A 159 4.06 3.80 20.10
N PRO A 160 5.27 4.34 20.39
CA PRO A 160 6.49 3.55 20.40
C PRO A 160 6.54 2.50 21.53
N GLU A 161 5.75 2.64 22.58
CA GLU A 161 5.64 1.65 23.65
C GLU A 161 4.73 0.46 23.31
N LYS A 162 3.83 0.64 22.35
CA LYS A 162 2.77 -0.33 22.04
C LYS A 162 2.91 -0.97 20.67
N VAL A 163 3.68 -0.35 19.79
CA VAL A 163 3.81 -0.81 18.37
C VAL A 163 5.28 -0.95 18.02
N VAL A 164 5.61 -2.07 17.42
CA VAL A 164 6.94 -2.34 16.88
C VAL A 164 6.82 -2.85 15.44
N PHE A 165 7.71 -2.37 14.58
CA PHE A 165 7.84 -2.87 13.20
C PHE A 165 9.10 -3.72 13.08
N GLN A 166 8.92 -4.98 12.70
CA GLN A 166 10.02 -5.87 12.31
C GLN A 166 10.18 -5.75 10.78
N LEU A 167 11.22 -5.04 10.35
CA LEU A 167 11.52 -4.86 8.94
C LEU A 167 12.40 -6.01 8.44
N ASN A 168 12.04 -6.59 7.29
CA ASN A 168 12.80 -7.65 6.65
C ASN A 168 13.42 -7.13 5.35
N ASP A 169 14.76 -7.19 5.26
CA ASP A 169 15.55 -6.67 4.15
C ASP A 169 15.45 -5.12 4.01
N THR A 170 15.89 -4.58 2.87
CA THR A 170 15.93 -3.16 2.55
C THR A 170 14.65 -2.66 1.86
N HIS A 171 13.83 -3.55 1.32
CA HIS A 171 12.60 -3.20 0.62
C HIS A 171 11.63 -2.33 1.45
N PRO A 172 11.43 -2.59 2.77
CA PRO A 172 10.55 -1.78 3.60
C PRO A 172 11.23 -0.56 4.24
N THR A 173 12.43 -0.15 3.83
CA THR A 173 13.17 0.99 4.43
C THR A 173 12.39 2.30 4.38
N VAL A 174 11.50 2.47 3.39
CA VAL A 174 10.61 3.63 3.29
C VAL A 174 9.60 3.75 4.44
N ALA A 175 9.54 2.75 5.34
CA ALA A 175 8.73 2.82 6.56
C ALA A 175 9.18 3.96 7.49
N ILE A 176 10.48 4.27 7.51
CA ILE A 176 11.02 5.35 8.35
C ILE A 176 10.44 6.71 7.92
N PRO A 177 10.65 7.17 6.67
CA PRO A 177 10.10 8.46 6.24
C PRO A 177 8.56 8.47 6.20
N GLU A 178 7.89 7.34 5.92
CA GLU A 178 6.43 7.31 5.94
C GLU A 178 5.87 7.44 7.35
N LEU A 179 6.46 6.78 8.34
CA LEU A 179 6.06 6.96 9.74
C LEU A 179 6.31 8.40 10.20
N MET A 180 7.45 8.98 9.84
CA MET A 180 7.74 10.39 10.12
C MET A 180 6.69 11.31 9.50
N ARG A 181 6.35 11.11 8.23
CA ARG A 181 5.30 11.89 7.55
C ARG A 181 3.97 11.82 8.31
N ILE A 182 3.55 10.62 8.69
CA ILE A 182 2.28 10.43 9.42
C ILE A 182 2.33 11.14 10.78
N LEU A 183 3.40 10.98 11.54
CA LEU A 183 3.51 11.57 12.88
C LEU A 183 3.61 13.10 12.82
N LEU A 184 4.36 13.66 11.87
CA LEU A 184 4.55 15.10 11.73
C LEU A 184 3.37 15.78 11.02
N ASP A 185 2.96 15.25 9.84
CA ASP A 185 2.01 15.94 8.96
C ASP A 185 0.56 15.62 9.31
N ASP A 186 0.26 14.35 9.66
CA ASP A 186 -1.10 13.90 9.93
C ASP A 186 -1.46 14.00 11.42
N GLU A 187 -0.53 13.65 12.34
CA GLU A 187 -0.75 13.66 13.78
C GLU A 187 -0.28 14.97 14.46
N GLY A 188 0.51 15.80 13.79
CA GLY A 188 0.90 17.12 14.23
C GLY A 188 1.98 17.17 15.31
N LEU A 189 2.80 16.10 15.43
CA LEU A 189 3.97 16.10 16.31
C LEU A 189 5.04 17.07 15.78
N THR A 190 5.87 17.56 16.70
CA THR A 190 7.05 18.33 16.33
C THR A 190 8.22 17.41 15.99
N TRP A 191 9.28 17.96 15.41
CA TRP A 191 10.49 17.21 15.05
C TRP A 191 11.22 16.63 16.26
N GLU A 192 11.12 17.27 17.42
CA GLU A 192 11.77 16.87 18.65
C GLU A 192 11.00 15.77 19.42
N GLU A 193 9.71 15.65 19.18
CA GLU A 193 8.83 14.62 19.76
C GLU A 193 8.94 13.30 19.01
#